data_917c56a6e8efafbe29ccaee71a2bf722
#
_entry.id   917c56a6e8efafbe29ccaee71a2bf722
#
_cell.length_a   1.000
_cell.length_b   1.000
_cell.length_c   1.000
_cell.angle_alpha   90.00
_cell.angle_beta   90.00
_cell.angle_gamma   90.00
#
_symmetry.space_group_name_H-M   'P 1'
#
loop_
_entity.id
_entity.type
_entity.pdbx_description
1 polymer ?
#
loop_
_entity_poly.entity_id
_entity_poly.type
_entity_poly.pdbx_seq_one_letter_code
_entity_poly.pdbx_strand_id
1 'polypeptide(L)'
;MAIAVAAIALAAGLRAAGAMTDNAERLAQVIEAQWCADNQLTEQRLRRNFPGIGDSDFACEQLGRSYSGKLLTRPTLNPGFRRVDAVVSNAQGQVLVTLSTVLGRQ
;
A
#
# COMPACT_ATOMS: atom_id res chain seq x y z
N MET A 1 -32.49 -30.15 22.02
CA MET A 1 -31.81 -30.19 20.71
C MET A 1 -31.92 -28.88 19.95
N ALA A 2 -33.08 -28.24 19.85
CA ALA A 2 -33.23 -26.97 19.12
C ALA A 2 -32.37 -25.84 19.69
N ILE A 3 -32.17 -25.76 20.99
CA ILE A 3 -31.38 -24.73 21.65
C ILE A 3 -29.89 -24.87 21.31
N ALA A 4 -29.36 -26.10 21.25
CA ALA A 4 -27.95 -26.34 20.90
C ALA A 4 -27.65 -25.95 19.44
N VAL A 5 -28.56 -26.23 18.52
CA VAL A 5 -28.42 -25.85 17.10
C VAL A 5 -28.43 -24.33 16.95
N ALA A 6 -29.31 -23.62 17.68
CA ALA A 6 -29.35 -22.14 17.62
C ALA A 6 -28.05 -21.52 18.17
N ALA A 7 -27.48 -22.06 19.24
CA ALA A 7 -26.21 -21.58 19.81
C ALA A 7 -25.04 -21.74 18.85
N ILE A 8 -24.97 -22.86 18.13
CA ILE A 8 -23.92 -23.10 17.12
C ILE A 8 -24.06 -22.15 15.96
N ALA A 9 -25.27 -21.90 15.48
CA ALA A 9 -25.53 -20.97 14.38
C ALA A 9 -25.13 -19.53 14.74
N LEU A 10 -25.40 -19.07 15.96
CA LEU A 10 -24.99 -17.76 16.44
C LEU A 10 -23.47 -17.61 16.52
N ALA A 11 -22.76 -18.63 17.05
CA ALA A 11 -21.32 -18.60 17.14
C ALA A 11 -20.66 -18.52 15.75
N ALA A 12 -21.15 -19.29 14.79
CA ALA A 12 -20.67 -19.24 13.40
C ALA A 12 -20.92 -17.87 12.76
N GLY A 13 -22.11 -17.25 12.99
CA GLY A 13 -22.44 -15.92 12.48
C GLY A 13 -21.54 -14.84 13.05
N LEU A 14 -21.19 -14.88 14.34
CA LEU A 14 -20.29 -13.91 14.96
C LEU A 14 -18.87 -14.01 14.40
N ARG A 15 -18.37 -15.22 14.15
CA ARG A 15 -17.05 -15.41 13.51
C ARG A 15 -17.02 -14.85 12.09
N ALA A 16 -18.04 -15.09 11.31
CA ALA A 16 -18.14 -14.58 9.96
C ALA A 16 -18.15 -13.05 9.94
N ALA A 17 -18.89 -12.41 10.85
CA ALA A 17 -18.95 -10.97 10.98
C ALA A 17 -17.58 -10.37 11.36
N GLY A 18 -16.84 -11.01 12.29
CA GLY A 18 -15.50 -10.58 12.67
C GLY A 18 -14.51 -10.66 11.51
N ALA A 19 -14.53 -11.76 10.74
CA ALA A 19 -13.66 -11.91 9.57
C ALA A 19 -13.96 -10.86 8.50
N MET A 20 -15.23 -10.53 8.26
CA MET A 20 -15.62 -9.49 7.31
C MET A 20 -15.14 -8.11 7.75
N THR A 21 -15.18 -7.80 9.05
CA THR A 21 -14.69 -6.55 9.60
C THR A 21 -13.18 -6.42 9.41
N ASP A 22 -12.41 -7.46 9.71
CA ASP A 22 -10.95 -7.48 9.52
C ASP A 22 -10.57 -7.31 8.05
N ASN A 23 -11.28 -7.98 7.15
CA ASN A 23 -11.05 -7.85 5.71
C ASN A 23 -11.37 -6.44 5.21
N ALA A 24 -12.43 -5.82 5.69
CA ALA A 24 -12.81 -4.46 5.32
C ALA A 24 -11.76 -3.45 5.79
N GLU A 25 -11.22 -3.61 7.00
CA GLU A 25 -10.18 -2.76 7.53
C GLU A 25 -8.88 -2.89 6.72
N ARG A 26 -8.49 -4.11 6.38
CA ARG A 26 -7.32 -4.35 5.56
C ARG A 26 -7.47 -3.74 4.17
N LEU A 27 -8.66 -3.86 3.56
CA LEU A 27 -8.95 -3.25 2.28
C LEU A 27 -8.83 -1.73 2.34
N ALA A 28 -9.34 -1.11 3.41
CA ALA A 28 -9.21 0.33 3.61
C ALA A 28 -7.74 0.74 3.69
N GLN A 29 -6.91 0.01 4.44
CA GLN A 29 -5.48 0.27 4.53
C GLN A 29 -4.79 0.15 3.18
N VAL A 30 -5.12 -0.88 2.39
CA VAL A 30 -4.53 -1.08 1.06
C VAL A 30 -4.89 0.08 0.13
N ILE A 31 -6.15 0.53 0.14
CA ILE A 31 -6.59 1.67 -0.67
C ILE A 31 -5.86 2.95 -0.26
N GLU A 32 -5.76 3.21 1.03
CA GLU A 32 -5.05 4.38 1.55
C GLU A 32 -3.56 4.33 1.19
N ALA A 33 -2.93 3.17 1.32
CA ALA A 33 -1.55 2.96 0.93
C ALA A 33 -1.34 3.16 -0.57
N GLN A 34 -2.30 2.72 -1.38
CA GLN A 34 -2.26 2.92 -2.83
C GLN A 34 -2.31 4.40 -3.19
N TRP A 35 -3.15 5.19 -2.52
CA TRP A 35 -3.18 6.64 -2.70
C TRP A 35 -1.84 7.27 -2.34
N CYS A 36 -1.23 6.84 -1.24
CA CYS A 36 0.10 7.32 -0.84
C CYS A 36 1.15 7.04 -1.91
N ALA A 37 1.20 5.80 -2.41
CA ALA A 37 2.16 5.40 -3.44
C ALA A 37 1.92 6.16 -4.74
N ASP A 38 0.68 6.27 -5.18
CA ASP A 38 0.31 6.95 -6.42
C ASP A 38 0.65 8.44 -6.35
N ASN A 39 0.33 9.10 -5.24
CA ASN A 39 0.66 10.50 -5.03
C ASN A 39 2.17 10.74 -5.07
N GLN A 40 2.95 9.85 -4.47
CA GLN A 40 4.40 9.96 -4.45
C GLN A 40 5.00 9.80 -5.85
N LEU A 41 4.52 8.82 -6.61
CA LEU A 41 4.98 8.62 -7.98
C LEU A 41 4.57 9.77 -8.90
N THR A 42 3.37 10.29 -8.71
CA THR A 42 2.89 11.46 -9.44
C THR A 42 3.75 12.68 -9.15
N GLU A 43 4.11 12.88 -7.88
CA GLU A 43 5.00 13.98 -7.48
C GLU A 43 6.36 13.87 -8.16
N GLN A 44 6.93 12.67 -8.26
CA GLN A 44 8.18 12.45 -8.96
C GLN A 44 8.09 12.83 -10.44
N ARG A 45 6.98 12.50 -11.09
CA ARG A 45 6.74 12.89 -12.49
C ARG A 45 6.60 14.39 -12.67
N LEU A 46 5.87 15.03 -11.75
CA LEU A 46 5.63 16.48 -11.82
C LEU A 46 6.90 17.28 -11.60
N ARG A 47 7.80 16.80 -10.78
CA ARG A 47 9.08 17.45 -10.53
C ARG A 47 10.04 17.36 -11.71
N ARG A 48 9.77 16.47 -12.64
CA ARG A 48 10.62 16.21 -13.81
C ARG A 48 12.07 15.91 -13.45
N ASN A 49 12.29 15.37 -12.27
CA ASN A 49 13.61 14.95 -11.83
C ASN A 49 13.90 13.55 -12.36
N PHE A 50 15.09 13.39 -12.94
CA PHE A 50 15.58 12.06 -13.26
C PHE A 50 16.20 11.48 -11.99
N PRO A 51 15.55 10.53 -11.33
CA PRO A 51 16.02 10.08 -10.01
C PRO A 51 17.33 9.31 -10.11
N GLY A 52 18.21 9.52 -9.13
CA GLY A 52 19.41 8.72 -8.98
C GLY A 52 19.06 7.30 -8.52
N ILE A 53 19.91 6.33 -8.90
CA ILE A 53 19.74 4.94 -8.47
C ILE A 53 19.96 4.88 -6.96
N GLY A 54 19.09 4.16 -6.26
CA GLY A 54 19.15 4.00 -4.83
C GLY A 54 17.79 4.00 -4.17
N ASP A 55 17.79 4.00 -2.84
CA ASP A 55 16.58 3.93 -2.03
C ASP A 55 16.41 5.25 -1.27
N SER A 56 15.16 5.69 -1.16
CA SER A 56 14.80 6.83 -0.33
C SER A 56 13.52 6.53 0.44
N ASP A 57 13.34 7.20 1.58
CA ASP A 57 12.18 7.00 2.42
C ASP A 57 11.21 8.16 2.26
N PHE A 58 9.92 7.88 2.40
CA PHE A 58 8.90 8.91 2.50
C PHE A 58 7.85 8.52 3.54
N ALA A 59 7.11 9.49 4.02
CA ALA A 59 6.03 9.28 4.96
C ALA A 59 4.75 9.87 4.38
N CYS A 60 3.62 9.29 4.75
CA CYS A 60 2.33 9.69 4.25
C CYS A 60 1.27 9.52 5.33
N GLU A 61 0.30 10.42 5.37
CA GLU A 61 -0.88 10.29 6.21
C GLU A 61 -2.12 10.29 5.35
N GLN A 62 -3.02 9.32 5.60
CA GLN A 62 -4.32 9.25 4.95
C GLN A 62 -5.38 8.94 5.99
N LEU A 63 -6.39 9.79 6.06
CA LEU A 63 -7.55 9.60 6.95
C LEU A 63 -7.16 9.31 8.40
N GLY A 64 -6.14 10.04 8.90
CA GLY A 64 -5.67 9.92 10.28
C GLY A 64 -4.75 8.75 10.56
N ARG A 65 -4.34 7.99 9.54
CA ARG A 65 -3.39 6.87 9.69
C ARG A 65 -2.07 7.23 9.04
N SER A 66 -0.98 6.84 9.70
CA SER A 66 0.37 7.08 9.20
C SER A 66 0.90 5.86 8.46
N TYR A 67 1.52 6.11 7.32
CA TYR A 67 2.15 5.09 6.50
C TYR A 67 3.60 5.47 6.25
N SER A 68 4.46 4.47 6.20
CA SER A 68 5.86 4.66 5.80
C SER A 68 6.08 4.06 4.42
N GLY A 69 6.93 4.70 3.64
CA GLY A 69 7.18 4.25 2.28
C GLY A 69 8.64 4.31 1.92
N LYS A 70 8.99 3.56 0.88
CA LYS A 70 10.31 3.59 0.27
C LYS A 70 10.16 3.74 -1.24
N LEU A 71 11.00 4.58 -1.81
CA LEU A 71 11.17 4.68 -3.26
C LEU A 71 12.45 3.93 -3.62
N LEU A 72 12.29 2.86 -4.39
CA LEU A 72 13.40 2.05 -4.87
C LEU A 72 13.63 2.38 -6.33
N THR A 73 14.72 3.08 -6.63
CA THR A 73 15.06 3.49 -7.99
C THR A 73 16.12 2.56 -8.54
N ARG A 74 15.83 1.93 -9.66
CA ARG A 74 16.69 0.93 -10.29
C ARG A 74 16.94 1.29 -11.75
N PRO A 75 18.09 0.88 -12.31
CA PRO A 75 18.37 1.08 -13.73
C PRO A 75 17.49 0.17 -14.59
N THR A 76 17.26 0.60 -15.83
CA THR A 76 16.61 -0.21 -16.86
C THR A 76 17.63 -0.54 -17.95
N LEU A 77 17.21 -1.36 -18.92
CA LEU A 77 18.06 -1.66 -20.09
C LEU A 77 18.39 -0.40 -20.88
N ASN A 78 17.49 0.59 -20.86
CA ASN A 78 17.73 1.88 -21.52
C ASN A 78 18.22 2.88 -20.45
N PRO A 79 19.44 3.44 -20.56
CA PRO A 79 19.98 4.37 -19.57
C PRO A 79 19.22 5.69 -19.47
N GLY A 80 18.35 5.99 -20.46
CA GLY A 80 17.46 7.16 -20.40
C GLY A 80 16.23 6.98 -19.52
N PHE A 81 16.03 5.80 -18.93
CA PHE A 81 14.86 5.49 -18.10
C PHE A 81 15.29 4.90 -16.76
N ARG A 82 14.47 5.16 -15.76
CA ARG A 82 14.62 4.56 -14.42
C ARG A 82 13.30 3.92 -14.02
N ARG A 83 13.39 2.73 -13.42
CA ARG A 83 12.25 2.11 -12.79
C ARG A 83 12.19 2.58 -11.33
N VAL A 84 11.03 3.06 -10.91
CA VAL A 84 10.82 3.51 -9.53
C VAL A 84 9.68 2.70 -8.94
N ASP A 85 9.97 2.02 -7.84
CA ASP A 85 8.98 1.26 -7.08
C ASP A 85 8.66 2.03 -5.81
N ALA A 86 7.37 2.30 -5.57
CA ALA A 86 6.91 2.88 -4.31
C ALA A 86 6.34 1.76 -3.46
N VAL A 87 7.00 1.46 -2.35
CA VAL A 87 6.59 0.41 -1.41
C VAL A 87 6.02 1.10 -0.18
N VAL A 88 4.75 0.84 0.13
CA VAL A 88 4.07 1.48 1.27
C VAL A 88 3.72 0.42 2.31
N SER A 89 4.08 0.72 3.56
CA SER A 89 3.86 -0.16 4.71
C SER A 89 3.03 0.56 5.77
N ASN A 90 2.31 -0.21 6.59
CA ASN A 90 1.59 0.33 7.73
C ASN A 90 2.52 0.61 8.91
N ALA A 91 1.97 1.11 10.02
CA ALA A 91 2.73 1.42 11.22
C ALA A 91 3.38 0.18 11.86
N GLN A 92 2.89 -1.01 11.56
CA GLN A 92 3.43 -2.27 12.05
C GLN A 92 4.51 -2.85 11.14
N GLY A 93 4.87 -2.16 10.06
CA GLY A 93 5.90 -2.59 9.13
C GLY A 93 5.45 -3.59 8.08
N GLN A 94 4.15 -3.87 7.99
CA GLN A 94 3.61 -4.74 6.94
C GLN A 94 3.54 -3.99 5.62
N VAL A 95 4.09 -4.56 4.56
CA VAL A 95 3.97 -4.03 3.21
C VAL A 95 2.53 -4.21 2.74
N LEU A 96 1.88 -3.11 2.39
CA LEU A 96 0.49 -3.11 1.94
C LEU A 96 0.37 -3.04 0.43
N VAL A 97 1.23 -2.26 -0.21
CA VAL A 97 1.17 -2.06 -1.66
C VAL A 97 2.56 -1.75 -2.20
N THR A 98 2.80 -2.18 -3.43
CA THR A 98 3.98 -1.79 -4.21
C THR A 98 3.48 -1.35 -5.58
N LEU A 99 3.73 -0.09 -5.94
CA LEU A 99 3.44 0.45 -7.27
C LEU A 99 4.73 0.77 -7.98
N SER A 100 4.81 0.42 -9.25
CA SER A 100 6.00 0.64 -10.05
C SER A 100 5.69 1.54 -11.24
N THR A 101 6.65 2.38 -11.60
CA THR A 101 6.57 3.20 -12.79
C THR A 101 7.95 3.33 -13.43
N VAL A 102 7.97 3.80 -14.66
CA VAL A 102 9.21 4.10 -15.36
C VAL A 102 9.25 5.60 -15.64
N LEU A 103 10.33 6.23 -15.23
CA LEU A 103 10.56 7.66 -15.44
C LEU A 103 11.64 7.85 -16.49
N GLY A 104 11.35 8.69 -17.48
CA GLY A 104 12.29 9.05 -18.52
C GLY A 104 13.08 10.30 -18.18
N ARG A 105 14.26 10.40 -18.75
CA ARG A 105 15.06 11.64 -18.70
C ARG A 105 14.37 12.70 -19.56
N GLN A 106 14.21 13.88 -18.99
CA GLN A 106 13.58 15.00 -19.69
C GLN A 106 14.51 16.18 -19.84
#